data_77b7ed5f3e9bf2f783fcfa64d77345ff
#
_entry.id   77b7ed5f3e9bf2f783fcfa64d77345ff
#
_cell.length_a   1.000
_cell.length_b   1.000
_cell.length_c   1.000
_cell.angle_alpha   90.00
_cell.angle_beta   90.00
_cell.angle_gamma   90.00
#
_symmetry.space_group_name_H-M   'P 1'
#
loop_
_entity.id
_entity.type
_entity.pdbx_description
1 polymer ?
#
loop_
_entity_poly.entity_id
_entity_poly.type
_entity_poly.pdbx_seq_one_letter_code
_entity_poly.pdbx_strand_id
1 'polypeptide(L)'
;MSILEVRDVSIIYSDDKRVAVEHASFKIEAGEYACIIGSNGSGKSTLVKGIVGLVPVTSGEVIHALSPEQYAYLSQITEIERDFPATVREVVLAGMQRSGRRFPFYTREDRKKAADAMETLDITDLSDYRIGNLSGGQKQRVLLARALCREPKLLILDEPCAGLDPAITAEFYSLIDHINKKQGVTILMVSHDLDQVEQYASHIIMMNQTVEFDGDHEAWCRKCAQEG
;
A
#
# COMPACT_ATOMS: atom_id res chain seq x y z
N MET A 1 3.66 -1.54 -19.51
CA MET A 1 2.59 -0.52 -19.75
C MET A 1 2.38 0.18 -18.42
N SER A 2 2.61 1.50 -18.38
CA SER A 2 2.48 2.29 -17.16
C SER A 2 1.04 2.27 -16.64
N ILE A 3 0.86 1.98 -15.37
CA ILE A 3 -0.47 1.97 -14.71
C ILE A 3 -0.65 3.16 -13.77
N LEU A 4 0.46 3.79 -13.37
CA LEU A 4 0.50 5.01 -12.57
C LEU A 4 1.63 5.89 -13.08
N GLU A 5 1.35 7.17 -13.33
CA GLU A 5 2.37 8.16 -13.66
C GLU A 5 2.17 9.40 -12.80
N VAL A 6 3.22 9.83 -12.15
CA VAL A 6 3.31 11.07 -11.37
C VAL A 6 4.16 12.04 -12.17
N ARG A 7 3.60 13.22 -12.51
CA ARG A 7 4.26 14.23 -13.35
C ARG A 7 4.34 15.56 -12.63
N ASP A 8 5.53 15.94 -12.26
CA ASP A 8 5.85 17.26 -11.69
C ASP A 8 4.96 17.63 -10.50
N VAL A 9 4.63 16.63 -9.67
CA VAL A 9 3.70 16.79 -8.57
C VAL A 9 4.33 17.52 -7.41
N SER A 10 3.66 18.61 -6.97
CA SER A 10 3.99 19.29 -5.72
C SER A 10 2.77 19.33 -4.80
N ILE A 11 2.99 19.15 -3.49
CA ILE A 11 1.98 19.18 -2.45
C ILE A 11 2.43 20.11 -1.34
N ILE A 12 1.65 21.18 -1.11
CA ILE A 12 1.89 22.20 -0.09
C ILE A 12 0.69 22.22 0.84
N TYR A 13 0.90 22.03 2.14
CA TYR A 13 -0.17 22.15 3.11
C TYR A 13 -0.57 23.62 3.29
N SER A 14 -1.87 23.91 3.19
CA SER A 14 -2.42 25.28 3.23
C SER A 14 -2.25 25.95 4.58
N ASP A 15 -2.30 25.18 5.69
CA ASP A 15 -2.36 25.69 7.04
C ASP A 15 -1.05 26.36 7.49
N ASP A 16 0.09 25.78 7.15
CA ASP A 16 1.43 26.24 7.52
C ASP A 16 2.33 26.58 6.32
N LYS A 17 1.80 26.48 5.10
CA LYS A 17 2.53 26.63 3.83
C LYS A 17 3.75 25.71 3.73
N ARG A 18 3.73 24.58 4.44
CA ARG A 18 4.83 23.62 4.42
C ARG A 18 4.82 22.84 3.11
N VAL A 19 5.94 22.90 2.39
CA VAL A 19 6.19 22.05 1.23
C VAL A 19 6.44 20.63 1.73
N ALA A 20 5.57 19.71 1.36
CA ALA A 20 5.70 18.30 1.72
C ALA A 20 6.27 17.48 0.57
N VAL A 21 5.93 17.85 -0.66
CA VAL A 21 6.42 17.23 -1.90
C VAL A 21 6.69 18.33 -2.90
N GLU A 22 7.83 18.25 -3.59
CA GLU A 22 8.24 19.23 -4.58
C GLU A 22 8.70 18.54 -5.85
N HIS A 23 8.05 18.84 -6.99
CA HIS A 23 8.41 18.40 -8.34
C HIS A 23 8.64 16.87 -8.49
N ALA A 24 7.85 16.05 -7.79
CA ALA A 24 7.98 14.59 -7.86
C ALA A 24 7.52 14.07 -9.23
N SER A 25 8.38 13.25 -9.87
CA SER A 25 8.07 12.60 -11.14
C SER A 25 8.61 11.18 -11.17
N PHE A 26 7.74 10.21 -11.47
CA PHE A 26 8.10 8.80 -11.69
C PHE A 26 6.95 8.04 -12.34
N LYS A 27 7.20 6.80 -12.77
CA LYS A 27 6.20 5.92 -13.37
C LYS A 27 6.27 4.53 -12.77
N ILE A 28 5.11 3.89 -12.64
CA ILE A 28 4.98 2.50 -12.22
C ILE A 28 4.39 1.68 -13.36
N GLU A 29 5.09 0.63 -13.74
CA GLU A 29 4.65 -0.32 -14.75
C GLU A 29 3.81 -1.45 -14.14
N ALA A 30 2.97 -2.08 -14.96
CA ALA A 30 2.16 -3.21 -14.51
C ALA A 30 3.05 -4.39 -14.07
N GLY A 31 2.78 -4.96 -12.90
CA GLY A 31 3.50 -6.09 -12.32
C GLY A 31 4.76 -5.71 -11.54
N GLU A 32 5.16 -4.45 -11.49
CA GLU A 32 6.29 -4.02 -10.66
C GLU A 32 6.00 -4.14 -9.15
N TYR A 33 7.06 -4.37 -8.40
CA TYR A 33 7.11 -4.14 -6.97
C TYR A 33 7.97 -2.90 -6.72
N ALA A 34 7.30 -1.74 -6.64
CA ALA A 34 7.94 -0.44 -6.44
C ALA A 34 7.95 -0.06 -4.97
N CYS A 35 9.08 0.45 -4.47
CA CYS A 35 9.21 0.95 -3.11
C CYS A 35 9.61 2.44 -3.11
N ILE A 36 8.86 3.25 -2.37
CA ILE A 36 9.24 4.63 -2.04
C ILE A 36 9.98 4.59 -0.70
N ILE A 37 11.24 5.01 -0.70
CA ILE A 37 12.10 5.06 0.47
C ILE A 37 12.51 6.50 0.79
N GLY A 38 13.03 6.73 1.99
CA GLY A 38 13.52 8.03 2.45
C GLY A 38 13.32 8.22 3.94
N SER A 39 13.90 9.28 4.50
CA SER A 39 13.82 9.60 5.93
C SER A 39 12.39 9.93 6.38
N ASN A 40 12.17 9.92 7.70
CA ASN A 40 10.90 10.38 8.26
C ASN A 40 10.72 11.88 7.94
N GLY A 41 9.50 12.25 7.51
CA GLY A 41 9.21 13.63 7.11
C GLY A 41 9.61 13.98 5.66
N SER A 42 10.17 13.05 4.88
CA SER A 42 10.56 13.29 3.47
C SER A 42 9.39 13.41 2.48
N GLY A 43 8.14 13.32 2.94
CA GLY A 43 6.96 13.51 2.09
C GLY A 43 6.33 12.24 1.51
N LYS A 44 6.88 11.05 1.75
CA LYS A 44 6.42 9.76 1.19
C LYS A 44 4.92 9.51 1.37
N SER A 45 4.44 9.52 2.61
CA SER A 45 3.01 9.29 2.89
C SER A 45 2.13 10.41 2.36
N THR A 46 2.63 11.66 2.29
CA THR A 46 1.91 12.77 1.67
C THR A 46 1.77 12.55 0.17
N LEU A 47 2.85 12.14 -0.51
CA LEU A 47 2.82 11.80 -1.94
C LEU A 47 1.83 10.67 -2.22
N VAL A 48 1.89 9.58 -1.45
CA VAL A 48 0.94 8.46 -1.60
C VAL A 48 -0.51 8.92 -1.37
N LYS A 49 -0.78 9.76 -0.36
CA LYS A 49 -2.10 10.35 -0.15
C LYS A 49 -2.56 11.25 -1.31
N GLY A 50 -1.62 11.97 -1.94
CA GLY A 50 -1.87 12.71 -3.18
C GLY A 50 -2.23 11.78 -4.34
N ILE A 51 -1.48 10.69 -4.52
CA ILE A 51 -1.72 9.69 -5.55
C ILE A 51 -3.12 9.08 -5.43
N VAL A 52 -3.58 8.76 -4.22
CA VAL A 52 -4.92 8.18 -4.01
C VAL A 52 -6.04 9.24 -3.88
N GLY A 53 -5.71 10.52 -4.02
CA GLY A 53 -6.69 11.62 -3.98
C GLY A 53 -7.20 11.99 -2.58
N LEU A 54 -6.51 11.57 -1.50
CA LEU A 54 -6.84 11.93 -0.12
C LEU A 54 -6.31 13.32 0.28
N VAL A 55 -5.27 13.80 -0.41
CA VAL A 55 -4.70 15.13 -0.25
C VAL A 55 -4.68 15.79 -1.63
N PRO A 56 -5.11 17.05 -1.77
CA PRO A 56 -5.08 17.73 -3.05
C PRO A 56 -3.64 17.99 -3.51
N VAL A 57 -3.38 17.74 -4.79
CA VAL A 57 -2.12 18.11 -5.45
C VAL A 57 -2.15 19.61 -5.73
N THR A 58 -1.08 20.31 -5.37
CA THR A 58 -0.97 21.79 -5.56
C THR A 58 -0.59 22.13 -7.00
N SER A 59 0.31 21.36 -7.61
CA SER A 59 0.71 21.48 -9.02
C SER A 59 1.14 20.13 -9.57
N GLY A 60 1.20 20.01 -10.90
CA GLY A 60 1.47 18.75 -11.59
C GLY A 60 0.23 17.88 -11.73
N GLU A 61 0.41 16.63 -12.10
CA GLU A 61 -0.71 15.70 -12.30
C GLU A 61 -0.36 14.27 -11.90
N VAL A 62 -1.37 13.55 -11.41
CA VAL A 62 -1.31 12.09 -11.17
C VAL A 62 -2.22 11.41 -12.18
N ILE A 63 -1.66 10.55 -13.01
CA ILE A 63 -2.35 9.85 -14.08
C ILE A 63 -2.47 8.38 -13.71
N HIS A 64 -3.71 7.92 -13.52
CA HIS A 64 -4.04 6.52 -13.34
C HIS A 64 -4.56 5.93 -14.65
N ALA A 65 -3.92 4.85 -15.13
CA ALA A 65 -4.50 4.03 -16.20
C ALA A 65 -5.62 3.08 -15.68
N LEU A 66 -5.80 3.04 -14.36
CA LEU A 66 -6.74 2.21 -13.63
C LEU A 66 -7.93 3.03 -13.13
N SER A 67 -9.12 2.43 -13.11
CA SER A 67 -10.26 3.02 -12.40
C SER A 67 -10.06 2.93 -10.87
N PRO A 68 -10.74 3.77 -10.07
CA PRO A 68 -10.64 3.73 -8.60
C PRO A 68 -10.99 2.38 -7.95
N GLU A 69 -11.74 1.53 -8.67
CA GLU A 69 -12.10 0.20 -8.20
C GLU A 69 -10.97 -0.84 -8.40
N GLN A 70 -9.99 -0.52 -9.24
CA GLN A 70 -8.90 -1.41 -9.63
C GLN A 70 -7.63 -1.20 -8.82
N TYR A 71 -7.60 -0.23 -7.90
CA TYR A 71 -6.52 -0.09 -6.94
C TYR A 71 -7.05 -0.09 -5.51
N ALA A 72 -6.21 -0.53 -4.59
CA ALA A 72 -6.50 -0.52 -3.16
C ALA A 72 -5.40 0.21 -2.40
N TYR A 73 -5.78 0.94 -1.36
CA TYR A 73 -4.87 1.66 -0.49
C TYR A 73 -4.99 1.16 0.94
N LEU A 74 -3.86 0.77 1.51
CA LEU A 74 -3.70 0.44 2.90
C LEU A 74 -2.84 1.52 3.56
N SER A 75 -3.49 2.39 4.34
CA SER A 75 -2.81 3.43 5.11
C SER A 75 -2.05 2.83 6.28
N GLN A 76 -1.07 3.56 6.77
CA GLN A 76 -0.44 3.28 8.06
C GLN A 76 -1.52 3.04 9.11
N ILE A 77 -1.42 1.91 9.83
CA ILE A 77 -2.47 1.50 10.76
C ILE A 77 -2.43 2.39 11.98
N THR A 78 -3.50 3.13 12.18
CA THR A 78 -3.87 3.67 13.49
C THR A 78 -4.33 2.49 14.35
N GLU A 79 -3.96 2.47 15.62
CA GLU A 79 -4.31 1.40 16.55
C GLU A 79 -5.82 1.09 16.49
N ILE A 80 -6.15 -0.16 16.15
CA ILE A 80 -7.53 -0.64 16.29
C ILE A 80 -7.77 -0.92 17.77
N GLU A 81 -8.72 -0.21 18.35
CA GLU A 81 -9.10 -0.37 19.74
C GLU A 81 -9.48 -1.82 20.06
N ARG A 82 -9.10 -2.31 21.25
CA ARG A 82 -9.40 -3.68 21.69
C ARG A 82 -10.90 -3.99 21.70
N ASP A 83 -11.70 -2.99 22.01
CA ASP A 83 -13.16 -3.14 22.12
C ASP A 83 -13.89 -2.98 20.77
N PHE A 84 -13.16 -2.84 19.66
CA PHE A 84 -13.77 -2.74 18.33
C PHE A 84 -14.59 -4.02 18.05
N PRO A 85 -15.91 -3.91 17.84
CA PRO A 85 -16.81 -5.06 17.90
C PRO A 85 -16.81 -5.96 16.67
N ALA A 86 -16.27 -5.48 15.53
CA ALA A 86 -16.35 -6.20 14.26
C ALA A 86 -15.47 -7.46 14.24
N THR A 87 -16.00 -8.52 13.65
CA THR A 87 -15.26 -9.74 13.34
C THR A 87 -14.34 -9.55 12.14
N VAL A 88 -13.33 -10.42 12.02
CA VAL A 88 -12.42 -10.45 10.84
C VAL A 88 -13.23 -10.54 9.55
N ARG A 89 -14.20 -11.44 9.47
CA ARG A 89 -15.08 -11.61 8.31
C ARG A 89 -15.81 -10.33 7.93
N GLU A 90 -16.34 -9.61 8.93
CA GLU A 90 -17.04 -8.34 8.69
C GLU A 90 -16.09 -7.26 8.16
N VAL A 91 -14.88 -7.17 8.72
CA VAL A 91 -13.86 -6.22 8.26
C VAL A 91 -13.42 -6.52 6.82
N VAL A 92 -13.16 -7.78 6.49
CA VAL A 92 -12.78 -8.16 5.11
C VAL A 92 -13.91 -7.89 4.14
N LEU A 93 -15.15 -8.28 4.48
CA LEU A 93 -16.33 -8.00 3.65
C LEU A 93 -16.59 -6.51 3.44
N ALA A 94 -16.24 -5.66 4.42
CA ALA A 94 -16.37 -4.22 4.25
C ALA A 94 -15.50 -3.68 3.08
N GLY A 95 -14.44 -4.38 2.71
CA GLY A 95 -13.67 -4.08 1.49
C GLY A 95 -14.49 -4.19 0.21
N MET A 96 -15.56 -4.98 0.17
CA MET A 96 -16.45 -5.12 -0.99
C MET A 96 -17.48 -3.99 -1.13
N GLN A 97 -17.53 -3.03 -0.19
CA GLN A 97 -18.44 -1.89 -0.30
C GLN A 97 -18.05 -1.00 -1.50
N ARG A 98 -19.05 -0.67 -2.32
CA ARG A 98 -18.92 0.23 -3.48
C ARG A 98 -19.80 1.45 -3.26
N SER A 99 -19.29 2.62 -3.58
CA SER A 99 -20.12 3.84 -3.65
C SER A 99 -21.24 3.65 -4.65
N GLY A 100 -22.49 3.99 -4.26
CA GLY A 100 -23.64 3.86 -5.13
C GLY A 100 -24.29 2.46 -5.22
N ARG A 101 -23.88 1.52 -4.39
CA ARG A 101 -24.51 0.20 -4.34
C ARG A 101 -26.00 0.32 -3.93
N ARG A 102 -26.90 -0.19 -4.79
CA ARG A 102 -28.36 -0.09 -4.60
C ARG A 102 -28.90 -0.97 -3.46
N PHE A 103 -28.14 -2.01 -3.05
CA PHE A 103 -28.53 -2.96 -2.01
C PHE A 103 -27.45 -3.03 -0.91
N PRO A 104 -27.84 -3.00 0.38
CA PRO A 104 -26.90 -3.01 1.51
C PRO A 104 -26.34 -4.40 1.82
N PHE A 105 -26.74 -5.45 1.08
CA PHE A 105 -26.35 -6.83 1.37
C PHE A 105 -25.21 -7.31 0.46
N TYR A 106 -24.30 -8.08 1.06
CA TYR A 106 -23.22 -8.77 0.32
C TYR A 106 -23.79 -9.96 -0.45
N THR A 107 -23.39 -10.10 -1.72
CA THR A 107 -23.76 -11.22 -2.58
C THR A 107 -23.01 -12.50 -2.18
N ARG A 108 -23.39 -13.64 -2.76
CA ARG A 108 -22.62 -14.89 -2.61
C ARG A 108 -21.21 -14.75 -3.18
N GLU A 109 -21.06 -14.02 -4.27
CA GLU A 109 -19.75 -13.74 -4.89
C GLU A 109 -18.87 -12.88 -3.99
N ASP A 110 -19.40 -11.80 -3.39
CA ASP A 110 -18.65 -10.98 -2.43
C ASP A 110 -18.12 -11.80 -1.25
N ARG A 111 -18.96 -12.70 -0.72
CA ARG A 111 -18.58 -13.59 0.38
C ARG A 111 -17.50 -14.59 -0.03
N LYS A 112 -17.57 -15.10 -1.28
CA LYS A 112 -16.55 -15.97 -1.81
C LYS A 112 -15.22 -15.25 -1.94
N LYS A 113 -15.18 -14.07 -2.58
CA LYS A 113 -13.96 -13.26 -2.72
C LYS A 113 -13.34 -12.89 -1.36
N ALA A 114 -14.17 -12.56 -0.38
CA ALA A 114 -13.69 -12.32 0.98
C ALA A 114 -13.08 -13.58 1.62
N ALA A 115 -13.67 -14.76 1.40
CA ALA A 115 -13.14 -16.03 1.89
C ALA A 115 -11.81 -16.38 1.20
N ASP A 116 -11.74 -16.25 -0.13
CA ASP A 116 -10.53 -16.49 -0.92
C ASP A 116 -9.37 -15.55 -0.48
N ALA A 117 -9.68 -14.28 -0.17
CA ALA A 117 -8.71 -13.34 0.38
C ALA A 117 -8.23 -13.73 1.77
N MET A 118 -9.12 -14.22 2.65
CA MET A 118 -8.75 -14.71 3.99
C MET A 118 -7.88 -15.97 3.91
N GLU A 119 -8.18 -16.86 2.98
CA GLU A 119 -7.37 -18.06 2.71
C GLU A 119 -5.97 -17.69 2.22
N THR A 120 -5.88 -16.79 1.24
CA THR A 120 -4.59 -16.27 0.71
C THR A 120 -3.69 -15.71 1.82
N LEU A 121 -4.28 -15.11 2.85
CA LEU A 121 -3.55 -14.47 3.95
C LEU A 121 -3.44 -15.34 5.21
N ASP A 122 -3.87 -16.60 5.14
CA ASP A 122 -3.80 -17.56 6.25
C ASP A 122 -4.47 -17.02 7.53
N ILE A 123 -5.70 -16.49 7.38
CA ILE A 123 -6.51 -15.95 8.47
C ILE A 123 -7.94 -16.51 8.51
N THR A 124 -8.20 -17.59 7.78
CA THR A 124 -9.55 -18.20 7.72
C THR A 124 -10.04 -18.64 9.09
N ASP A 125 -9.15 -19.21 9.90
CA ASP A 125 -9.46 -19.67 11.27
C ASP A 125 -9.79 -18.53 12.23
N LEU A 126 -9.41 -17.30 11.88
CA LEU A 126 -9.68 -16.10 12.64
C LEU A 126 -10.99 -15.41 12.24
N SER A 127 -11.71 -15.93 11.25
CA SER A 127 -12.86 -15.26 10.61
C SER A 127 -13.94 -14.79 11.59
N ASP A 128 -14.19 -15.52 12.66
CA ASP A 128 -15.22 -15.22 13.67
C ASP A 128 -14.65 -14.49 14.90
N TYR A 129 -13.32 -14.27 14.97
CA TYR A 129 -12.70 -13.51 16.05
C TYR A 129 -12.92 -12.01 15.85
N ARG A 130 -13.00 -11.26 16.95
CA ARG A 130 -13.01 -9.78 16.90
C ARG A 130 -11.62 -9.27 16.52
N ILE A 131 -11.55 -8.35 15.56
CA ILE A 131 -10.27 -7.79 15.09
C ILE A 131 -9.50 -7.10 16.23
N GLY A 132 -10.18 -6.49 17.20
CA GLY A 132 -9.56 -5.86 18.36
C GLY A 132 -8.69 -6.80 19.18
N ASN A 133 -9.03 -8.11 19.24
CA ASN A 133 -8.32 -9.12 20.02
C ASN A 133 -7.11 -9.75 19.32
N LEU A 134 -6.86 -9.39 18.07
CA LEU A 134 -5.77 -9.96 17.26
C LEU A 134 -4.42 -9.31 17.58
N SER A 135 -3.33 -10.04 17.32
CA SER A 135 -1.97 -9.47 17.31
C SER A 135 -1.80 -8.42 16.20
N GLY A 136 -0.75 -7.60 16.28
CA GLY A 136 -0.44 -6.60 15.24
C GLY A 136 -0.31 -7.21 13.86
N GLY A 137 0.46 -8.28 13.71
CA GLY A 137 0.62 -8.98 12.42
C GLY A 137 -0.68 -9.60 11.90
N GLN A 138 -1.51 -10.17 12.78
CA GLN A 138 -2.83 -10.68 12.38
C GLN A 138 -3.75 -9.55 11.92
N LYS A 139 -3.79 -8.42 12.63
CA LYS A 139 -4.54 -7.22 12.20
C LYS A 139 -4.10 -6.75 10.82
N GLN A 140 -2.79 -6.75 10.59
CA GLN A 140 -2.22 -6.36 9.30
C GLN A 140 -2.68 -7.29 8.16
N ARG A 141 -2.64 -8.61 8.38
CA ARG A 141 -3.16 -9.59 7.41
C ARG A 141 -4.66 -9.39 7.13
N VAL A 142 -5.47 -9.08 8.16
CA VAL A 142 -6.90 -8.79 7.98
C VAL A 142 -7.13 -7.55 7.12
N LEU A 143 -6.39 -6.48 7.36
CA LEU A 143 -6.52 -5.25 6.57
C LEU A 143 -6.02 -5.43 5.14
N LEU A 144 -4.98 -6.23 4.94
CA LEU A 144 -4.53 -6.63 3.62
C LEU A 144 -5.60 -7.49 2.89
N ALA A 145 -6.23 -8.46 3.59
CA ALA A 145 -7.35 -9.24 3.02
C ALA A 145 -8.51 -8.34 2.59
N ARG A 146 -8.84 -7.35 3.40
CA ARG A 146 -9.84 -6.33 3.06
C ARG A 146 -9.48 -5.56 1.78
N ALA A 147 -8.20 -5.24 1.60
CA ALA A 147 -7.73 -4.57 0.39
C ALA A 147 -7.77 -5.48 -0.85
N LEU A 148 -7.40 -6.75 -0.68
CA LEU A 148 -7.30 -7.75 -1.76
C LEU A 148 -8.63 -8.33 -2.21
N CYS A 149 -9.68 -8.34 -1.37
CA CYS A 149 -10.95 -8.99 -1.71
C CYS A 149 -11.64 -8.40 -2.97
N ARG A 150 -11.22 -7.22 -3.44
CA ARG A 150 -11.64 -6.61 -4.71
C ARG A 150 -10.80 -7.02 -5.92
N GLU A 151 -9.77 -7.84 -5.72
CA GLU A 151 -8.82 -8.24 -6.78
C GLU A 151 -8.19 -7.00 -7.47
N PRO A 152 -7.53 -6.12 -6.71
CA PRO A 152 -6.96 -4.90 -7.27
C PRO A 152 -5.81 -5.24 -8.22
N LYS A 153 -5.58 -4.38 -9.23
CA LYS A 153 -4.41 -4.45 -10.11
C LYS A 153 -3.21 -3.69 -9.55
N LEU A 154 -3.46 -2.72 -8.67
CA LEU A 154 -2.45 -1.95 -7.95
C LEU A 154 -2.79 -1.94 -6.46
N LEU A 155 -1.85 -2.35 -5.63
CA LEU A 155 -1.93 -2.30 -4.18
C LEU A 155 -0.93 -1.26 -3.67
N ILE A 156 -1.44 -0.24 -3.01
CA ILE A 156 -0.65 0.86 -2.44
C ILE A 156 -0.60 0.67 -0.92
N LEU A 157 0.60 0.57 -0.36
CA LEU A 157 0.85 0.27 1.05
C LEU A 157 1.70 1.39 1.67
N ASP A 158 1.15 2.07 2.68
CA ASP A 158 1.85 3.16 3.38
C ASP A 158 2.37 2.68 4.74
N GLU A 159 3.67 2.35 4.82
CA GLU A 159 4.35 1.82 6.00
C GLU A 159 3.59 0.66 6.68
N PRO A 160 3.26 -0.42 5.96
CA PRO A 160 2.35 -1.45 6.45
C PRO A 160 2.91 -2.24 7.64
N CYS A 161 4.23 -2.25 7.86
CA CYS A 161 4.89 -2.99 8.92
C CYS A 161 5.34 -2.11 10.10
N ALA A 162 4.92 -0.83 10.15
CA ALA A 162 5.32 0.07 11.22
C ALA A 162 4.92 -0.49 12.60
N GLY A 163 5.90 -0.63 13.50
CA GLY A 163 5.68 -1.11 14.86
C GLY A 163 5.52 -2.64 15.01
N LEU A 164 5.72 -3.41 13.95
CA LEU A 164 5.80 -4.88 14.01
C LEU A 164 7.23 -5.33 14.35
N ASP A 165 7.34 -6.54 14.91
CA ASP A 165 8.66 -7.14 15.11
C ASP A 165 9.29 -7.58 13.77
N PRO A 166 10.64 -7.75 13.72
CA PRO A 166 11.34 -8.05 12.48
C PRO A 166 10.91 -9.37 11.81
N ALA A 167 10.54 -10.39 12.60
CA ALA A 167 10.13 -11.68 12.04
C ALA A 167 8.77 -11.55 11.33
N ILE A 168 7.80 -10.89 11.95
CA ILE A 168 6.48 -10.63 11.36
C ILE A 168 6.62 -9.71 10.13
N THR A 169 7.53 -8.74 10.19
CA THR A 169 7.84 -7.86 9.06
C THR A 169 8.34 -8.66 7.86
N ALA A 170 9.31 -9.54 8.05
CA ALA A 170 9.85 -10.39 6.97
C ALA A 170 8.77 -11.31 6.36
N GLU A 171 7.92 -11.93 7.21
CA GLU A 171 6.78 -12.72 6.73
C GLU A 171 5.81 -11.90 5.89
N PHE A 172 5.53 -10.66 6.31
CA PHE A 172 4.61 -9.77 5.59
C PHE A 172 5.17 -9.39 4.21
N TYR A 173 6.45 -9.03 4.11
CA TYR A 173 7.10 -8.74 2.82
C TYR A 173 7.11 -9.96 1.90
N SER A 174 7.41 -11.15 2.42
CA SER A 174 7.34 -12.40 1.65
C SER A 174 5.92 -12.66 1.12
N LEU A 175 4.90 -12.36 1.91
CA LEU A 175 3.50 -12.48 1.51
C LEU A 175 3.13 -11.49 0.38
N ILE A 176 3.57 -10.23 0.48
CA ILE A 176 3.36 -9.23 -0.57
C ILE A 176 4.08 -9.63 -1.86
N ASP A 177 5.31 -10.13 -1.77
CA ASP A 177 6.07 -10.65 -2.92
C ASP A 177 5.33 -11.81 -3.60
N HIS A 178 4.76 -12.73 -2.81
CA HIS A 178 3.95 -13.81 -3.34
C HIS A 178 2.72 -13.29 -4.10
N ILE A 179 2.00 -12.30 -3.56
CA ILE A 179 0.86 -11.66 -4.20
C ILE A 179 1.29 -11.00 -5.52
N ASN A 180 2.40 -10.26 -5.51
CA ASN A 180 2.95 -9.65 -6.72
C ASN A 180 3.27 -10.71 -7.79
N LYS A 181 4.10 -11.71 -7.47
CA LYS A 181 4.60 -12.71 -8.42
C LYS A 181 3.57 -13.70 -8.90
N LYS A 182 2.64 -14.12 -8.04
CA LYS A 182 1.66 -15.18 -8.36
C LYS A 182 0.34 -14.65 -8.88
N GLN A 183 -0.10 -13.48 -8.39
CA GLN A 183 -1.38 -12.89 -8.79
C GLN A 183 -1.19 -11.73 -9.79
N GLY A 184 0.06 -11.31 -10.05
CA GLY A 184 0.36 -10.22 -10.97
C GLY A 184 -0.09 -8.84 -10.48
N VAL A 185 -0.35 -8.69 -9.18
CA VAL A 185 -0.74 -7.41 -8.57
C VAL A 185 0.48 -6.50 -8.53
N THR A 186 0.37 -5.30 -9.07
CA THR A 186 1.41 -4.28 -8.94
C THR A 186 1.43 -3.75 -7.51
N ILE A 187 2.62 -3.56 -6.95
CA ILE A 187 2.80 -3.06 -5.59
C ILE A 187 3.48 -1.68 -5.62
N LEU A 188 2.93 -0.73 -4.89
CA LEU A 188 3.60 0.52 -4.53
C LEU A 188 3.63 0.61 -3.00
N MET A 189 4.81 0.44 -2.41
CA MET A 189 4.98 0.40 -0.96
C MET A 189 5.86 1.57 -0.49
N VAL A 190 5.42 2.25 0.56
CA VAL A 190 6.30 3.13 1.35
C VAL A 190 6.96 2.29 2.44
N SER A 191 8.28 2.36 2.50
CA SER A 191 9.05 1.65 3.51
C SER A 191 10.26 2.45 3.98
N HIS A 192 10.72 2.18 5.20
CA HIS A 192 12.00 2.61 5.74
C HIS A 192 12.95 1.42 6.04
N ASP A 193 12.51 0.20 5.76
CA ASP A 193 13.29 -1.03 5.94
C ASP A 193 14.06 -1.35 4.65
N LEU A 194 15.30 -0.87 4.58
CA LEU A 194 16.13 -1.00 3.38
C LEU A 194 16.47 -2.45 3.06
N ASP A 195 16.69 -3.29 4.07
CA ASP A 195 17.02 -4.72 3.87
C ASP A 195 15.89 -5.45 3.13
N GLN A 196 14.64 -5.20 3.54
CA GLN A 196 13.48 -5.79 2.88
C GLN A 196 13.25 -5.18 1.49
N VAL A 197 13.47 -3.88 1.32
CA VAL A 197 13.36 -3.21 0.03
C VAL A 197 14.37 -3.78 -0.97
N GLU A 198 15.64 -3.93 -0.57
CA GLU A 198 16.68 -4.52 -1.42
C GLU A 198 16.39 -5.97 -1.79
N GLN A 199 15.74 -6.73 -0.93
CA GLN A 199 15.40 -8.12 -1.19
C GLN A 199 14.23 -8.28 -2.18
N TYR A 200 13.22 -7.41 -2.14
CA TYR A 200 11.95 -7.63 -2.83
C TYR A 200 11.62 -6.62 -3.92
N ALA A 201 12.07 -5.37 -3.82
CA ALA A 201 11.70 -4.34 -4.77
C ALA A 201 12.40 -4.50 -6.12
N SER A 202 11.63 -4.45 -7.19
CA SER A 202 12.16 -4.37 -8.56
C SER A 202 12.41 -2.93 -9.00
N HIS A 203 11.76 -1.96 -8.36
CA HIS A 203 11.81 -0.54 -8.65
C HIS A 203 11.92 0.26 -7.34
N ILE A 204 12.89 1.15 -7.24
CA ILE A 204 13.17 1.93 -6.03
C ILE A 204 13.08 3.41 -6.36
N ILE A 205 12.33 4.14 -5.53
CA ILE A 205 12.14 5.58 -5.62
C ILE A 205 12.63 6.19 -4.30
N MET A 206 13.75 6.88 -4.31
CA MET A 206 14.27 7.57 -3.12
C MET A 206 13.75 8.99 -3.07
N MET A 207 13.21 9.38 -1.93
CA MET A 207 12.51 10.63 -1.76
C MET A 207 13.00 11.42 -0.53
N ASN A 208 13.24 12.72 -0.76
CA ASN A 208 13.52 13.72 0.28
C ASN A 208 12.86 15.05 -0.14
N GLN A 209 11.54 15.17 0.02
CA GLN A 209 10.64 16.17 -0.55
C GLN A 209 10.59 16.12 -2.09
N THR A 210 11.72 15.93 -2.75
CA THR A 210 11.86 15.66 -4.18
C THR A 210 12.21 14.19 -4.41
N VAL A 211 12.09 13.71 -5.65
CA VAL A 211 12.60 12.40 -6.06
C VAL A 211 14.10 12.53 -6.36
N GLU A 212 14.95 11.98 -5.50
CA GLU A 212 16.41 12.00 -5.63
C GLU A 212 16.97 10.81 -6.41
N PHE A 213 16.18 9.72 -6.50
CA PHE A 213 16.48 8.54 -7.31
C PHE A 213 15.19 7.87 -7.76
N ASP A 214 15.18 7.40 -8.98
CA ASP A 214 14.10 6.64 -9.62
C ASP A 214 14.75 5.62 -10.56
N GLY A 215 14.66 4.32 -10.25
CA GLY A 215 15.32 3.30 -11.02
C GLY A 215 15.10 1.87 -10.54
N ASP A 216 15.64 0.93 -11.31
CA ASP A 216 15.61 -0.48 -10.96
C ASP A 216 16.60 -0.83 -9.82
N HIS A 217 16.47 -2.05 -9.30
CA HIS A 217 17.31 -2.56 -8.22
C HIS A 217 18.81 -2.55 -8.60
N GLU A 218 19.17 -2.82 -9.85
CA GLU A 218 20.59 -2.81 -10.27
C GLU A 218 21.19 -1.40 -10.25
N ALA A 219 20.41 -0.40 -10.70
CA ALA A 219 20.80 1.00 -10.65
C ALA A 219 20.95 1.49 -9.20
N TRP A 220 20.06 1.02 -8.31
CA TRP A 220 20.15 1.30 -6.87
C TRP A 220 21.43 0.74 -6.24
N CYS A 221 21.76 -0.52 -6.49
CA CYS A 221 23.00 -1.13 -6.00
C CYS A 221 24.24 -0.38 -6.49
N ARG A 222 24.26 0.08 -7.76
CA ARG A 222 25.36 0.89 -8.28
C ARG A 222 25.48 2.23 -7.57
N LYS A 223 24.36 2.89 -7.26
CA LYS A 223 24.34 4.16 -6.50
C LYS A 223 24.93 3.96 -5.08
N CYS A 224 24.44 2.96 -4.35
CA CYS A 224 24.93 2.67 -2.98
C CYS A 224 26.43 2.36 -2.96
N ALA A 225 26.96 1.63 -3.96
CA ALA A 225 28.38 1.31 -4.07
C ALA A 225 29.27 2.53 -4.37
N GLN A 226 28.71 3.64 -4.86
CA GLN A 226 29.45 4.89 -5.12
C GLN A 226 29.44 5.85 -3.92
N GLU A 227 28.50 5.70 -3.01
CA GLU A 227 28.33 6.58 -1.83
C GLU A 227 28.96 5.99 -0.56
N GLY A 228 29.37 4.72 -0.55
CA GLY A 228 30.05 4.03 0.58
C GLY A 228 31.54 3.89 0.35
#